data_3db80578beff884bfbfdb009d6a49f0f
#
_entry.id   3db80578beff884bfbfdb009d6a49f0f
#
_cell.length_a   1.000
_cell.length_b   1.000
_cell.length_c   1.000
_cell.angle_alpha   90.00
_cell.angle_beta   90.00
_cell.angle_gamma   90.00
#
_symmetry.space_group_name_H-M   'P 1'
#
loop_
_entity.id
_entity.type
_entity.pdbx_description
1 polymer ?
#
loop_
_entity_poly.entity_id
_entity_poly.type
_entity_poly.pdbx_seq_one_letter_code
_entity_poly.pdbx_strand_id
1 'polypeptide(L)'
;LRLDQALEMGRTTLRLAAYSEQDHRNQPLQQSLNETERRVLADAGDDPLAAATPGVDSTGFLTDQVLYRKTDSLGYDPVYVYSTDAATAMYRITFTQVGAGAGDYALQEFTPNGRVFRWVPPDTISNAIVHRGDHAPLRLLVAPRAQQLITLGVDHRFAPRSSFTAEAAFSRLDANTFSSLDRAD
;
A
#
# COMPACT_ATOMS: atom_id res chain seq x y z
N LEU A 1 9.29 14.78 -14.37
CA LEU A 1 10.25 15.75 -14.91
C LEU A 1 11.65 15.18 -14.80
N ARG A 2 12.43 15.30 -15.87
CA ARG A 2 13.87 14.95 -15.86
C ARG A 2 14.68 16.09 -16.46
N LEU A 3 15.76 16.46 -15.80
CA LEU A 3 16.73 17.44 -16.25
C LEU A 3 18.13 16.82 -16.11
N ASP A 4 18.92 16.86 -17.18
CA ASP A 4 20.33 16.48 -17.17
C ASP A 4 21.11 17.61 -17.82
N GLN A 5 22.11 18.18 -17.13
CA GLN A 5 22.95 19.24 -17.65
C GLN A 5 24.43 19.01 -17.27
N ALA A 6 25.30 19.32 -18.20
CA ALA A 6 26.74 19.38 -17.97
C ALA A 6 27.26 20.75 -18.42
N LEU A 7 28.08 21.37 -17.58
CA LEU A 7 28.72 22.64 -17.85
C LEU A 7 30.23 22.44 -17.82
N GLU A 8 30.88 22.70 -18.97
CA GLU A 8 32.33 22.62 -19.09
C GLU A 8 32.96 24.00 -18.94
N MET A 9 33.88 24.13 -18.01
CA MET A 9 34.64 25.36 -17.72
C MET A 9 36.14 25.03 -17.73
N GLY A 10 36.72 24.96 -18.93
CA GLY A 10 38.14 24.68 -19.13
C GLY A 10 38.54 23.28 -18.63
N ARG A 11 39.11 23.19 -17.43
CA ARG A 11 39.54 21.90 -16.83
C ARG A 11 38.52 21.33 -15.83
N THR A 12 37.36 21.97 -15.71
CA THR A 12 36.31 21.57 -14.76
C THR A 12 35.01 21.26 -15.52
N THR A 13 34.42 20.13 -15.22
CA THR A 13 33.06 19.77 -15.67
C THR A 13 32.16 19.69 -14.46
N LEU A 14 31.07 20.42 -14.48
CA LEU A 14 29.99 20.31 -13.50
C LEU A 14 28.83 19.54 -14.13
N ARG A 15 28.28 18.59 -13.39
CA ARG A 15 27.08 17.82 -13.81
C ARG A 15 25.97 18.01 -12.80
N LEU A 16 24.79 18.29 -13.30
CA LEU A 16 23.55 18.35 -12.54
C LEU A 16 22.54 17.44 -13.20
N ALA A 17 22.00 16.49 -12.46
CA ALA A 17 20.80 15.78 -12.86
C ALA A 17 19.72 15.93 -11.79
N ALA A 18 18.50 16.14 -12.23
CA ALA A 18 17.33 16.22 -11.37
C ALA A 18 16.20 15.37 -11.96
N TYR A 19 15.58 14.58 -11.11
CA TYR A 19 14.41 13.78 -11.44
C TYR A 19 13.31 14.10 -10.42
N SER A 20 12.09 14.29 -10.91
CA SER A 20 10.90 14.46 -10.07
C SER A 20 9.73 13.75 -10.71
N GLU A 21 9.11 12.89 -9.93
CA GLU A 21 7.87 12.19 -10.26
C GLU A 21 6.87 12.41 -9.13
N GLN A 22 5.62 12.68 -9.47
CA GLN A 22 4.56 12.90 -8.52
C GLN A 22 3.24 12.38 -9.09
N ASP A 23 2.57 11.54 -8.32
CA ASP A 23 1.20 11.12 -8.59
C ASP A 23 0.21 12.26 -8.31
N HIS A 24 -0.81 12.38 -9.15
CA HIS A 24 -1.84 13.40 -8.95
C HIS A 24 -2.80 13.00 -7.82
N ARG A 25 -2.89 13.81 -6.77
CA ARG A 25 -3.79 13.60 -5.62
C ARG A 25 -5.26 13.44 -6.02
N ASN A 26 -5.69 14.14 -7.07
CA ASN A 26 -7.11 14.19 -7.48
C ASN A 26 -7.46 13.22 -8.61
N GLN A 27 -6.48 12.59 -9.24
CA GLN A 27 -6.64 11.64 -10.35
C GLN A 27 -5.64 10.50 -10.21
N PRO A 28 -5.73 9.69 -9.13
CA PRO A 28 -4.89 8.52 -9.02
C PRO A 28 -5.23 7.54 -10.14
N LEU A 29 -4.21 7.05 -10.85
CA LEU A 29 -4.37 6.18 -12.02
C LEU A 29 -5.03 4.83 -11.68
N GLN A 30 -5.02 4.40 -10.42
CA GLN A 30 -5.43 3.07 -10.03
C GLN A 30 -6.77 3.00 -9.29
N GLN A 31 -7.28 4.11 -8.75
CA GLN A 31 -8.53 4.13 -7.99
C GLN A 31 -9.16 5.52 -7.93
N SER A 32 -10.49 5.55 -7.81
CA SER A 32 -11.23 6.79 -7.52
C SER A 32 -11.44 6.88 -6.01
N LEU A 33 -10.88 7.89 -5.37
CA LEU A 33 -10.96 8.11 -3.93
C LEU A 33 -12.13 9.05 -3.59
N ASN A 34 -13.00 8.60 -2.71
CA ASN A 34 -14.01 9.46 -2.09
C ASN A 34 -13.41 10.27 -0.93
N GLU A 35 -14.19 11.19 -0.37
CA GLU A 35 -13.74 12.08 0.71
C GLU A 35 -13.34 11.33 1.99
N THR A 36 -14.05 10.25 2.33
CA THR A 36 -13.73 9.42 3.49
C THR A 36 -12.41 8.69 3.31
N GLU A 37 -12.19 8.11 2.13
CA GLU A 37 -10.95 7.41 1.79
C GLU A 37 -9.73 8.35 1.78
N ARG A 38 -9.91 9.60 1.32
CA ARG A 38 -8.86 10.63 1.41
C ARG A 38 -8.49 10.97 2.85
N ARG A 39 -9.46 11.02 3.77
CA ARG A 39 -9.19 11.21 5.21
C ARG A 39 -8.44 10.03 5.79
N VAL A 40 -8.85 8.80 5.48
CA VAL A 40 -8.12 7.60 5.90
C VAL A 40 -6.66 7.66 5.45
N LEU A 41 -6.39 8.05 4.19
CA LEU A 41 -5.03 8.25 3.69
C LEU A 41 -4.27 9.35 4.44
N ALA A 42 -4.94 10.49 4.74
CA ALA A 42 -4.32 11.59 5.46
C ALA A 42 -3.92 11.21 6.90
N ASP A 43 -4.72 10.37 7.55
CA ASP A 43 -4.49 9.92 8.93
C ASP A 43 -3.52 8.73 9.02
N ALA A 44 -3.31 8.00 7.92
CA ALA A 44 -2.51 6.77 7.89
C ALA A 44 -1.00 7.02 7.94
N GLY A 45 -0.52 8.22 7.66
CA GLY A 45 0.92 8.45 7.48
C GLY A 45 1.46 7.66 6.29
N ASP A 46 2.66 7.13 6.46
CA ASP A 46 3.35 6.28 5.48
C ASP A 46 3.09 4.77 5.71
N ASP A 47 2.18 4.42 6.61
CA ASP A 47 1.84 3.01 6.87
C ASP A 47 0.75 2.51 5.91
N PRO A 48 1.08 1.62 4.96
CA PRO A 48 0.09 1.10 4.01
C PRO A 48 -1.05 0.30 4.67
N LEU A 49 -0.82 -0.33 5.84
CA LEU A 49 -1.84 -1.09 6.54
C LEU A 49 -2.80 -0.19 7.32
N ALA A 50 -2.34 0.98 7.76
CA ALA A 50 -3.21 2.00 8.33
C ALA A 50 -4.13 2.64 7.26
N ALA A 51 -3.69 2.66 5.99
CA ALA A 51 -4.46 3.15 4.85
C ALA A 51 -5.46 2.09 4.34
N ALA A 52 -6.33 1.60 5.20
CA ALA A 52 -7.28 0.54 4.89
C ALA A 52 -8.73 0.95 5.15
N THR A 53 -9.62 0.42 4.32
CA THR A 53 -11.08 0.52 4.50
C THR A 53 -11.71 -0.87 4.62
N PRO A 54 -12.92 -1.01 5.15
CA PRO A 54 -13.61 -2.29 5.14
C PRO A 54 -13.70 -2.86 3.74
N GLY A 55 -13.26 -4.12 3.59
CA GLY A 55 -13.27 -4.85 2.33
C GLY A 55 -14.56 -5.62 2.07
N VAL A 56 -15.70 -5.16 2.58
CA VAL A 56 -16.99 -5.87 2.55
C VAL A 56 -17.97 -5.13 1.65
N ASP A 57 -18.37 -5.76 0.56
CA ASP A 57 -19.36 -5.25 -0.38
C ASP A 57 -20.61 -6.13 -0.34
N SER A 58 -21.79 -5.55 -0.15
CA SER A 58 -23.07 -6.24 -0.30
C SER A 58 -23.47 -6.21 -1.78
N THR A 59 -23.43 -7.38 -2.43
CA THR A 59 -23.66 -7.48 -3.90
C THR A 59 -24.92 -8.27 -4.25
N GLY A 60 -25.51 -8.97 -3.29
CA GLY A 60 -26.44 -10.04 -3.59
C GLY A 60 -25.73 -11.30 -4.13
N PHE A 61 -26.52 -12.30 -4.51
CA PHE A 61 -25.97 -13.56 -5.02
C PHE A 61 -25.51 -13.43 -6.48
N LEU A 62 -24.26 -13.83 -6.74
CA LEU A 62 -23.64 -13.86 -8.07
C LEU A 62 -22.96 -15.24 -8.26
N THR A 63 -23.25 -15.93 -9.36
CA THR A 63 -22.81 -17.31 -9.59
C THR A 63 -21.34 -17.44 -9.99
N ASP A 64 -20.73 -16.35 -10.46
CA ASP A 64 -19.37 -16.28 -10.98
C ASP A 64 -18.36 -15.67 -10.00
N GLN A 65 -18.78 -15.51 -8.73
CA GLN A 65 -17.96 -14.89 -7.69
C GLN A 65 -17.88 -15.76 -6.43
N VAL A 66 -16.81 -15.57 -5.67
CA VAL A 66 -16.70 -16.11 -4.32
C VAL A 66 -17.48 -15.22 -3.37
N LEU A 67 -18.54 -15.74 -2.79
CA LEU A 67 -19.42 -15.00 -1.90
C LEU A 67 -19.43 -15.59 -0.50
N TYR A 68 -19.81 -14.73 0.43
CA TYR A 68 -19.85 -15.03 1.86
C TYR A 68 -21.22 -14.71 2.44
N ARG A 69 -21.61 -15.48 3.44
CA ARG A 69 -22.72 -15.13 4.33
C ARG A 69 -22.19 -14.46 5.60
N LYS A 70 -22.91 -13.46 6.09
CA LYS A 70 -22.67 -12.87 7.40
C LYS A 70 -23.27 -13.77 8.48
N THR A 71 -22.53 -13.98 9.56
CA THR A 71 -23.00 -14.72 10.74
C THR A 71 -22.32 -14.17 11.99
N ASP A 72 -22.81 -14.56 13.16
CA ASP A 72 -22.06 -14.48 14.40
C ASP A 72 -21.40 -15.82 14.71
N SER A 73 -20.31 -15.81 15.42
CA SER A 73 -19.66 -17.02 15.90
C SER A 73 -18.82 -16.71 17.13
N LEU A 74 -19.02 -17.50 18.18
CA LEU A 74 -18.28 -17.39 19.45
C LEU A 74 -18.31 -15.98 20.06
N GLY A 75 -19.38 -15.21 19.81
CA GLY A 75 -19.51 -13.81 20.27
C GLY A 75 -18.85 -12.77 19.36
N TYR A 76 -18.29 -13.17 18.22
CA TYR A 76 -17.77 -12.26 17.19
C TYR A 76 -18.84 -11.99 16.12
N ASP A 77 -19.19 -10.71 15.89
CA ASP A 77 -20.11 -10.24 14.84
C ASP A 77 -19.56 -8.94 14.25
N PRO A 78 -19.35 -8.89 12.92
CA PRO A 78 -19.65 -9.92 11.93
C PRO A 78 -18.52 -10.93 11.71
N VAL A 79 -18.88 -12.19 11.46
CA VAL A 79 -18.02 -13.21 10.87
C VAL A 79 -18.54 -13.53 9.48
N TYR A 80 -17.64 -13.64 8.50
CA TYR A 80 -17.97 -13.96 7.12
C TYR A 80 -17.53 -15.38 6.79
N VAL A 81 -18.47 -16.21 6.36
CA VAL A 81 -18.26 -17.63 6.04
C VAL A 81 -18.60 -17.85 4.57
N TYR A 82 -17.71 -18.51 3.84
CA TYR A 82 -17.95 -18.88 2.44
C TYR A 82 -19.27 -19.64 2.29
N SER A 83 -20.04 -19.25 1.30
CA SER A 83 -21.35 -19.87 1.04
C SER A 83 -21.65 -19.85 -0.46
N THR A 84 -22.26 -20.93 -0.94
CA THR A 84 -22.84 -21.05 -2.29
C THR A 84 -24.37 -21.00 -2.27
N ASP A 85 -24.97 -20.79 -1.10
CA ASP A 85 -26.42 -20.68 -0.95
C ASP A 85 -26.91 -19.30 -1.41
N ALA A 86 -27.72 -19.30 -2.45
CA ALA A 86 -28.27 -18.09 -3.06
C ALA A 86 -29.10 -17.20 -2.10
N ALA A 87 -29.65 -17.79 -1.02
CA ALA A 87 -30.44 -17.04 -0.05
C ALA A 87 -29.58 -16.29 0.96
N THR A 88 -28.34 -16.72 1.20
CA THR A 88 -27.50 -16.21 2.29
C THR A 88 -26.15 -15.63 1.83
N ALA A 89 -25.63 -16.06 0.68
CA ALA A 89 -24.36 -15.61 0.11
C ALA A 89 -24.54 -14.25 -0.56
N MET A 90 -24.50 -13.17 0.24
CA MET A 90 -24.83 -11.80 -0.17
C MET A 90 -23.63 -10.85 -0.18
N TYR A 91 -22.47 -11.31 0.29
CA TYR A 91 -21.32 -10.44 0.50
C TYR A 91 -20.12 -10.90 -0.32
N ARG A 92 -19.54 -9.97 -1.06
CA ARG A 92 -18.21 -10.13 -1.66
C ARG A 92 -17.20 -9.51 -0.71
N ILE A 93 -16.15 -10.27 -0.37
CA ILE A 93 -15.13 -9.83 0.58
C ILE A 93 -13.77 -9.69 -0.10
N THR A 94 -13.15 -8.55 0.06
CA THR A 94 -11.74 -8.35 -0.25
C THR A 94 -10.92 -8.66 1.00
N PHE A 95 -10.03 -9.63 0.90
CA PHE A 95 -9.11 -9.97 1.99
C PHE A 95 -7.71 -9.45 1.69
N THR A 96 -7.14 -8.78 2.67
CA THR A 96 -5.76 -8.30 2.64
C THR A 96 -4.91 -9.12 3.60
N GLN A 97 -3.72 -9.48 3.15
CA GLN A 97 -2.73 -10.11 4.00
C GLN A 97 -2.15 -9.06 4.96
N VAL A 98 -2.33 -9.28 6.26
CA VAL A 98 -1.91 -8.37 7.33
C VAL A 98 -0.74 -8.91 8.14
N GLY A 99 -0.29 -10.12 7.84
CA GLY A 99 0.78 -10.82 8.53
C GLY A 99 0.29 -11.92 9.46
N ALA A 100 1.17 -12.85 9.77
CA ALA A 100 0.86 -14.00 10.63
C ALA A 100 0.46 -13.52 12.04
N GLY A 101 -0.70 -13.96 12.51
CA GLY A 101 -1.21 -13.59 13.82
C GLY A 101 -1.76 -12.16 13.93
N ALA A 102 -1.96 -11.46 12.80
CA ALA A 102 -2.53 -10.11 12.77
C ALA A 102 -3.95 -10.07 12.16
N GLY A 103 -4.46 -11.19 11.69
CA GLY A 103 -5.80 -11.30 11.10
C GLY A 103 -6.60 -12.47 11.65
N ASP A 104 -7.88 -12.53 11.26
CA ASP A 104 -8.83 -13.55 11.68
C ASP A 104 -9.25 -14.48 10.54
N TYR A 105 -8.59 -14.38 9.40
CA TYR A 105 -8.86 -15.23 8.24
C TYR A 105 -7.58 -15.88 7.73
N ALA A 106 -7.73 -17.07 7.14
CA ALA A 106 -6.67 -17.79 6.46
C ALA A 106 -7.18 -18.33 5.12
N LEU A 107 -6.29 -18.42 4.13
CA LEU A 107 -6.61 -19.04 2.85
C LEU A 107 -7.06 -20.50 3.08
N GLN A 108 -8.22 -20.85 2.55
CA GLN A 108 -8.77 -22.20 2.65
C GLN A 108 -8.50 -23.00 1.38
N GLU A 109 -8.91 -22.46 0.23
CA GLU A 109 -8.83 -23.15 -1.06
C GLU A 109 -8.88 -22.18 -2.23
N PHE A 110 -8.60 -22.73 -3.43
CA PHE A 110 -8.78 -22.06 -4.70
C PHE A 110 -9.97 -22.70 -5.44
N THR A 111 -10.89 -21.86 -5.87
CA THR A 111 -12.02 -22.24 -6.71
C THR A 111 -11.88 -21.61 -8.09
N PRO A 112 -12.65 -22.05 -9.11
CA PRO A 112 -12.67 -21.38 -10.42
C PRO A 112 -13.00 -19.88 -10.33
N ASN A 113 -13.79 -19.48 -9.33
CA ASN A 113 -14.23 -18.10 -9.13
C ASN A 113 -13.25 -17.28 -8.27
N GLY A 114 -12.18 -17.88 -7.74
CA GLY A 114 -11.15 -17.18 -6.96
C GLY A 114 -10.74 -17.88 -5.68
N ARG A 115 -10.06 -17.12 -4.81
CA ARG A 115 -9.59 -17.60 -3.51
C ARG A 115 -10.69 -17.57 -2.48
N VAL A 116 -10.82 -18.64 -1.71
CA VAL A 116 -11.74 -18.78 -0.57
C VAL A 116 -10.95 -18.68 0.72
N PHE A 117 -11.41 -17.84 1.63
CA PHE A 117 -10.82 -17.66 2.96
C PHE A 117 -11.79 -18.18 4.01
N ARG A 118 -11.25 -18.81 5.05
CA ARG A 118 -12.00 -19.26 6.21
C ARG A 118 -11.70 -18.38 7.42
N TRP A 119 -12.68 -18.16 8.25
CA TRP A 119 -12.48 -17.53 9.53
C TRP A 119 -11.73 -18.46 10.47
N VAL A 120 -10.78 -17.91 11.21
CA VAL A 120 -9.99 -18.59 12.23
C VAL A 120 -10.28 -17.91 13.56
N PRO A 121 -10.95 -18.57 14.50
CA PRO A 121 -11.28 -17.95 15.77
C PRO A 121 -10.01 -17.50 16.48
N PRO A 122 -9.97 -16.27 17.01
CA PRO A 122 -8.88 -15.84 17.87
C PRO A 122 -8.92 -16.61 19.21
N ASP A 123 -7.76 -16.77 19.83
CA ASP A 123 -7.62 -17.29 21.19
C ASP A 123 -7.68 -16.16 22.21
N THR A 124 -8.03 -16.49 23.44
CA THR A 124 -7.88 -15.59 24.58
C THR A 124 -6.79 -16.14 25.52
N ILE A 125 -5.66 -15.47 25.56
CA ILE A 125 -4.52 -15.85 26.43
C ILE A 125 -4.27 -14.72 27.41
N SER A 126 -4.37 -15.00 28.70
CA SER A 126 -4.15 -13.99 29.77
C SER A 126 -4.98 -12.71 29.60
N ASN A 127 -6.25 -12.84 29.23
CA ASN A 127 -7.19 -11.74 28.90
C ASN A 127 -6.79 -10.89 27.66
N ALA A 128 -5.83 -11.31 26.88
CA ALA A 128 -5.50 -10.69 25.59
C ALA A 128 -6.07 -11.53 24.43
N ILE A 129 -6.64 -10.86 23.43
CA ILE A 129 -7.07 -11.50 22.18
C ILE A 129 -5.83 -11.76 21.33
N VAL A 130 -5.63 -13.01 20.92
CA VAL A 130 -4.53 -13.45 20.07
C VAL A 130 -5.11 -13.92 18.74
N HIS A 131 -4.91 -13.15 17.69
CA HIS A 131 -5.32 -13.52 16.34
C HIS A 131 -4.48 -14.68 15.81
N ARG A 132 -5.06 -15.53 14.97
CA ARG A 132 -4.42 -16.76 14.47
C ARG A 132 -4.42 -16.86 12.94
N GLY A 133 -5.08 -15.95 12.28
CA GLY A 133 -5.08 -15.81 10.83
C GLY A 133 -3.96 -14.86 10.36
N ASP A 134 -3.87 -14.71 9.06
CA ASP A 134 -2.91 -13.84 8.38
C ASP A 134 -3.57 -12.88 7.40
N HIS A 135 -4.90 -12.93 7.29
CA HIS A 135 -5.72 -12.07 6.45
C HIS A 135 -6.83 -11.39 7.24
N ALA A 136 -7.22 -10.19 6.81
CA ALA A 136 -8.35 -9.44 7.34
C ALA A 136 -9.27 -8.97 6.20
N PRO A 137 -10.58 -8.76 6.44
CA PRO A 137 -11.56 -8.27 5.46
C PRO A 137 -11.39 -6.77 5.23
N LEU A 138 -10.25 -6.38 4.69
CA LEU A 138 -9.81 -5.02 4.45
C LEU A 138 -9.45 -4.82 2.98
N ARG A 139 -9.68 -3.61 2.49
CA ARG A 139 -9.19 -3.12 1.19
C ARG A 139 -8.18 -2.01 1.45
N LEU A 140 -6.94 -2.22 1.02
CA LEU A 140 -5.91 -1.20 1.10
C LEU A 140 -6.17 -0.10 0.07
N LEU A 141 -5.98 1.13 0.50
CA LEU A 141 -5.96 2.29 -0.35
C LEU A 141 -4.53 2.52 -0.86
N VAL A 142 -4.42 2.89 -2.13
CA VAL A 142 -3.14 3.23 -2.74
C VAL A 142 -2.91 4.73 -2.60
N ALA A 143 -1.93 5.11 -1.78
CA ALA A 143 -1.56 6.51 -1.62
C ALA A 143 -0.82 7.03 -2.86
N PRO A 144 -1.12 8.25 -3.34
CA PRO A 144 -0.30 8.93 -4.33
C PRO A 144 1.08 9.25 -3.74
N ARG A 145 2.14 9.00 -4.51
CA ARG A 145 3.53 9.17 -4.08
C ARG A 145 4.20 10.31 -4.81
N ALA A 146 5.22 10.89 -4.18
CA ALA A 146 6.13 11.81 -4.82
C ALA A 146 7.59 11.40 -4.57
N GLN A 147 8.39 11.39 -5.64
CA GLN A 147 9.81 11.06 -5.56
C GLN A 147 10.62 12.14 -6.23
N GLN A 148 11.70 12.55 -5.56
CA GLN A 148 12.65 13.50 -6.07
C GLN A 148 14.07 12.95 -5.89
N LEU A 149 14.91 13.17 -6.89
CA LEU A 149 16.32 12.83 -6.88
C LEU A 149 17.12 13.98 -7.51
N ILE A 150 18.14 14.44 -6.82
CA ILE A 150 19.07 15.45 -7.35
C ILE A 150 20.47 14.89 -7.20
N THR A 151 21.25 14.88 -8.28
CA THR A 151 22.66 14.52 -8.27
C THR A 151 23.52 15.69 -8.75
N LEU A 152 24.60 15.93 -8.03
CA LEU A 152 25.59 16.95 -8.34
C LEU A 152 26.94 16.27 -8.50
N GLY A 153 27.60 16.48 -9.63
CA GLY A 153 28.92 15.95 -9.89
C GLY A 153 29.91 17.04 -10.29
N VAL A 154 31.14 16.92 -9.86
CA VAL A 154 32.26 17.76 -10.31
C VAL A 154 33.45 16.89 -10.70
N ASP A 155 33.99 17.15 -11.88
CA ASP A 155 35.25 16.61 -12.36
C ASP A 155 36.21 17.77 -12.58
N HIS A 156 37.37 17.73 -11.95
CA HIS A 156 38.42 18.73 -12.17
C HIS A 156 39.75 18.07 -12.52
N ARG A 157 40.36 18.49 -13.60
CA ARG A 157 41.67 18.01 -14.04
C ARG A 157 42.75 19.01 -13.67
N PHE A 158 43.56 18.67 -12.66
CA PHE A 158 44.68 19.51 -12.20
C PHE A 158 45.88 19.46 -13.17
N ALA A 159 46.19 18.28 -13.69
CA ALA A 159 47.29 18.01 -14.58
C ALA A 159 46.95 16.90 -15.58
N PRO A 160 47.78 16.62 -16.61
CA PRO A 160 47.49 15.59 -17.60
C PRO A 160 47.23 14.18 -17.03
N ARG A 161 47.79 13.91 -15.83
CA ARG A 161 47.65 12.60 -15.14
C ARG A 161 47.01 12.72 -13.75
N SER A 162 46.42 13.86 -13.42
CA SER A 162 45.80 14.06 -12.09
C SER A 162 44.43 14.71 -12.24
N SER A 163 43.42 14.03 -11.70
CA SER A 163 42.03 14.51 -11.66
C SER A 163 41.42 14.27 -10.30
N PHE A 164 40.41 15.06 -9.98
CA PHE A 164 39.55 14.92 -8.84
C PHE A 164 38.11 14.78 -9.34
N THR A 165 37.37 13.81 -8.80
CA THR A 165 35.94 13.63 -9.06
C THR A 165 35.21 13.54 -7.74
N ALA A 166 34.12 14.29 -7.59
CA ALA A 166 33.21 14.19 -6.47
C ALA A 166 31.77 14.15 -6.98
N GLU A 167 30.94 13.38 -6.30
CA GLU A 167 29.52 13.29 -6.58
C GLU A 167 28.73 13.28 -5.29
N ALA A 168 27.61 13.99 -5.27
CA ALA A 168 26.63 13.99 -4.19
C ALA A 168 25.24 13.71 -4.77
N ALA A 169 24.48 12.85 -4.10
CA ALA A 169 23.11 12.54 -4.44
C ALA A 169 22.19 12.80 -3.24
N PHE A 170 21.06 13.43 -3.53
CA PHE A 170 20.00 13.69 -2.56
C PHE A 170 18.72 13.08 -3.10
N SER A 171 18.05 12.24 -2.31
CA SER A 171 16.76 11.68 -2.65
C SER A 171 15.74 12.03 -1.58
N ARG A 172 14.50 12.23 -2.00
CA ARG A 172 13.34 12.36 -1.13
C ARG A 172 12.22 11.52 -1.69
N LEU A 173 11.63 10.67 -0.86
CA LEU A 173 10.44 9.91 -1.14
C LEU A 173 9.35 10.32 -0.15
N ASP A 174 8.19 10.73 -0.68
CA ASP A 174 6.95 10.91 0.06
C ASP A 174 6.03 9.77 -0.39
N ALA A 175 5.80 8.81 0.48
CA ALA A 175 5.03 7.60 0.18
C ALA A 175 3.52 7.83 0.22
N ASN A 176 3.08 8.95 0.83
CA ASN A 176 1.67 9.30 0.93
C ASN A 176 1.48 10.83 0.94
N THR A 177 1.34 11.40 -0.23
CA THR A 177 1.19 12.86 -0.37
C THR A 177 -0.09 13.44 0.26
N PHE A 178 -1.06 12.63 0.70
CA PHE A 178 -2.22 13.09 1.47
C PHE A 178 -1.87 13.34 2.94
N SER A 179 -0.92 12.59 3.49
CA SER A 179 -0.52 12.73 4.88
C SER A 179 0.51 13.84 5.09
N SER A 180 0.46 14.45 6.27
CA SER A 180 1.53 15.30 6.79
C SER A 180 2.32 14.59 7.91
N LEU A 181 2.00 13.30 8.17
CA LEU A 181 2.63 12.48 9.19
C LEU A 181 3.77 11.67 8.56
N ASP A 182 4.70 12.36 7.90
CA ASP A 182 5.84 11.72 7.25
C ASP A 182 6.73 11.06 8.32
N ARG A 183 7.15 9.82 8.09
CA ARG A 183 8.31 9.29 8.80
C ARG A 183 9.53 10.03 8.29
N ALA A 184 10.30 10.61 9.20
CA ALA A 184 11.63 11.12 8.86
C ALA A 184 12.51 9.90 8.51
N ASP A 185 12.78 9.69 7.23
CA ASP A 185 13.78 8.75 6.73
C ASP A 185 15.19 9.36 6.85
#